data_dcb6379026c733cd63b4b3be98b2c9c7
#
_entry.id   dcb6379026c733cd63b4b3be98b2c9c7
#
_cell.length_a   1.000
_cell.length_b   1.000
_cell.length_c   1.000
_cell.angle_alpha   90.00
_cell.angle_beta   90.00
_cell.angle_gamma   90.00
#
_symmetry.space_group_name_H-M   'P 1'
#
loop_
_entity.id
_entity.type
_entity.pdbx_description
1 polymer ?
#
loop_
_entity_poly.entity_id
_entity_poly.type
_entity_poly.pdbx_seq_one_letter_code
_entity_poly.pdbx_strand_id
1 'polypeptide(L)'
;MTKIMVVDDDKDATSLFEEVLKAEGYEPILLNESVKAVSVAKKELPALFILDLMMPEPDGFKLCRMLRKEPEFRNTPIIIVTALNDTDSRIVAIGAGANDYLTKPFRLDELYVSIKDHLEDL
;
A
#
# COMPACT_ATOMS: atom_id res chain seq x y z
N MET A 1 2.09 -14.05 -11.81
CA MET A 1 2.51 -13.70 -10.43
C MET A 1 1.59 -12.61 -9.88
N THR A 2 1.33 -12.67 -8.59
CA THR A 2 0.50 -11.67 -7.94
C THR A 2 1.25 -10.34 -7.84
N LYS A 3 0.68 -9.30 -8.39
CA LYS A 3 1.28 -7.96 -8.39
C LYS A 3 0.88 -7.19 -7.14
N ILE A 4 1.85 -6.61 -6.46
CA ILE A 4 1.63 -5.73 -5.31
C ILE A 4 2.27 -4.39 -5.60
N MET A 5 1.47 -3.33 -5.58
CA MET A 5 1.99 -1.98 -5.83
C MET A 5 2.34 -1.31 -4.51
N VAL A 6 3.57 -0.81 -4.43
CA VAL A 6 4.07 -0.08 -3.26
C VAL A 6 4.29 1.37 -3.64
N VAL A 7 3.69 2.29 -2.89
CA VAL A 7 3.86 3.73 -3.11
C VAL A 7 4.44 4.34 -1.84
N ASP A 8 5.69 4.79 -1.92
CA ASP A 8 6.43 5.38 -0.81
C ASP A 8 7.51 6.27 -1.42
N ASP A 9 7.59 7.52 -1.00
CA ASP A 9 8.57 8.45 -1.58
C ASP A 9 10.01 8.17 -1.12
N ASP A 10 10.18 7.33 -0.11
CA ASP A 10 11.50 6.91 0.37
C ASP A 10 12.01 5.73 -0.47
N LYS A 11 13.09 5.94 -1.22
CA LYS A 11 13.66 4.90 -2.08
C LYS A 11 14.22 3.72 -1.27
N ASP A 12 14.70 3.95 -0.07
CA ASP A 12 15.16 2.86 0.78
C ASP A 12 14.00 1.97 1.20
N ALA A 13 12.85 2.57 1.48
CA ALA A 13 11.65 1.81 1.82
C ALA A 13 11.19 0.95 0.65
N THR A 14 11.10 1.51 -0.56
CA THR A 14 10.68 0.71 -1.72
C THR A 14 11.70 -0.37 -2.07
N SER A 15 13.00 -0.11 -1.87
CA SER A 15 14.02 -1.14 -2.07
C SER A 15 13.84 -2.31 -1.11
N LEU A 16 13.51 -2.03 0.15
CA LEU A 16 13.25 -3.08 1.13
C LEU A 16 12.01 -3.89 0.73
N PHE A 17 10.92 -3.21 0.35
CA PHE A 17 9.71 -3.90 -0.10
C PHE A 17 9.99 -4.77 -1.33
N GLU A 18 10.83 -4.30 -2.25
CA GLU A 18 11.20 -5.10 -3.41
C GLU A 18 11.78 -6.45 -3.00
N GLU A 19 12.75 -6.42 -2.08
CA GLU A 19 13.40 -7.65 -1.61
C GLU A 19 12.42 -8.58 -0.89
N VAL A 20 11.64 -8.04 0.05
CA VAL A 20 10.78 -8.89 0.88
C VAL A 20 9.60 -9.44 0.09
N LEU A 21 9.06 -8.68 -0.86
CA LEU A 21 7.94 -9.16 -1.67
C LEU A 21 8.40 -10.22 -2.67
N LYS A 22 9.53 -10.02 -3.32
CA LYS A 22 10.09 -11.02 -4.23
C LYS A 22 10.40 -12.32 -3.50
N ALA A 23 10.90 -12.24 -2.27
CA ALA A 23 11.22 -13.43 -1.48
C ALA A 23 9.97 -14.28 -1.22
N GLU A 24 8.78 -13.68 -1.18
CA GLU A 24 7.52 -14.39 -0.97
C GLU A 24 6.79 -14.71 -2.28
N GLY A 25 7.44 -14.49 -3.40
CA GLY A 25 6.88 -14.87 -4.71
C GLY A 25 5.93 -13.85 -5.31
N TYR A 26 5.87 -12.63 -4.78
CA TYR A 26 5.06 -11.56 -5.36
C TYR A 26 5.86 -10.75 -6.38
N GLU A 27 5.15 -10.09 -7.28
CA GLU A 27 5.76 -9.16 -8.23
C GLU A 27 5.54 -7.73 -7.72
N PRO A 28 6.59 -7.05 -7.21
CA PRO A 28 6.43 -5.69 -6.72
C PRO A 28 6.41 -4.68 -7.87
N ILE A 29 5.50 -3.70 -7.76
CA ILE A 29 5.47 -2.52 -8.63
C ILE A 29 5.76 -1.35 -7.72
N LEU A 30 6.91 -0.72 -7.89
CA LEU A 30 7.42 0.28 -6.94
C LEU A 30 7.28 1.69 -7.50
N LEU A 31 6.69 2.59 -6.72
CA LEU A 31 6.56 3.99 -7.08
C LEU A 31 7.06 4.87 -5.94
N ASN A 32 7.90 5.83 -6.29
CA ASN A 32 8.36 6.86 -5.34
C ASN A 32 7.63 8.19 -5.54
N GLU A 33 6.74 8.27 -6.53
CA GLU A 33 5.98 9.49 -6.83
C GLU A 33 4.49 9.16 -6.79
N SER A 34 3.80 9.61 -5.74
CA SER A 34 2.39 9.29 -5.54
C SER A 34 1.49 9.87 -6.63
N VAL A 35 1.91 10.96 -7.26
CA VAL A 35 1.13 11.59 -8.32
C VAL A 35 0.90 10.66 -9.51
N LYS A 36 1.77 9.67 -9.71
CA LYS A 36 1.67 8.71 -10.81
C LYS A 36 0.89 7.45 -10.44
N ALA A 37 0.49 7.31 -9.17
CA ALA A 37 0.00 6.04 -8.66
C ALA A 37 -1.27 5.56 -9.34
N VAL A 38 -2.27 6.43 -9.50
CA VAL A 38 -3.56 6.03 -10.08
C VAL A 38 -3.37 5.57 -11.54
N SER A 39 -2.61 6.32 -12.35
CA SER A 39 -2.43 5.96 -13.75
C SER A 39 -1.63 4.66 -13.91
N VAL A 40 -0.60 4.46 -13.10
CA VAL A 40 0.18 3.22 -13.14
C VAL A 40 -0.66 2.04 -12.64
N ALA A 41 -1.46 2.25 -11.57
CA ALA A 41 -2.34 1.22 -11.06
C ALA A 41 -3.35 0.75 -12.11
N LYS A 42 -3.93 1.67 -12.85
CA LYS A 42 -4.91 1.33 -13.89
C LYS A 42 -4.29 0.51 -15.02
N LYS A 43 -3.01 0.73 -15.28
CA LYS A 43 -2.28 -0.02 -16.30
C LYS A 43 -1.87 -1.41 -15.79
N GLU A 44 -1.37 -1.47 -14.55
CA GLU A 44 -0.80 -2.71 -13.99
C GLU A 44 -1.82 -3.60 -13.31
N LEU A 45 -2.91 -3.05 -12.82
CA LEU A 45 -4.00 -3.74 -12.11
C LEU A 45 -3.47 -4.63 -10.98
N PRO A 46 -2.82 -4.04 -9.96
CA PRO A 46 -2.29 -4.84 -8.86
C PRO A 46 -3.40 -5.47 -8.03
N ALA A 47 -3.07 -6.57 -7.36
CA ALA A 47 -3.99 -7.28 -6.49
C ALA A 47 -4.05 -6.67 -5.09
N LEU A 48 -3.08 -5.83 -4.72
CA LEU A 48 -2.99 -5.24 -3.40
C LEU A 48 -2.10 -3.99 -3.47
N PHE A 49 -2.42 -2.99 -2.66
CA PHE A 49 -1.63 -1.77 -2.51
C PHE A 49 -0.99 -1.70 -1.14
N ILE A 50 0.26 -1.23 -1.10
CA ILE A 50 0.94 -0.83 0.13
C ILE A 50 1.27 0.65 -0.03
N LEU A 51 0.75 1.50 0.86
CA LEU A 51 0.92 2.95 0.77
C LEU A 51 1.49 3.50 2.07
N ASP A 52 2.44 4.45 1.96
CA ASP A 52 2.80 5.30 3.09
C ASP A 52 1.84 6.49 3.14
N LEU A 53 1.66 7.07 4.31
CA LEU A 53 0.83 8.26 4.50
C LEU A 53 1.63 9.54 4.27
N MET A 54 2.90 9.55 4.64
CA MET A 54 3.74 10.75 4.63
C MET A 54 4.47 10.88 3.29
N MET A 55 3.81 11.50 2.33
CA MET A 55 4.35 11.73 0.99
C MET A 55 3.94 13.13 0.53
N PRO A 56 4.70 13.74 -0.42
CA PRO A 56 4.20 14.94 -1.10
C PRO A 56 2.86 14.67 -1.78
N GLU A 57 2.12 15.71 -2.10
CA GLU A 57 0.78 15.60 -2.67
C GLU A 57 0.74 14.69 -3.92
N PRO A 58 -0.24 13.78 -4.01
CA PRO A 58 -1.22 13.45 -2.97
C PRO A 58 -0.59 12.62 -1.85
N ASP A 59 -0.90 12.95 -0.58
CA ASP A 59 -0.44 12.13 0.53
C ASP A 59 -1.18 10.78 0.53
N GLY A 60 -0.80 9.87 1.46
CA GLY A 60 -1.37 8.54 1.47
C GLY A 60 -2.86 8.49 1.79
N PHE A 61 -3.36 9.40 2.64
CA PHE A 61 -4.79 9.49 2.93
C PHE A 61 -5.57 9.82 1.65
N LYS A 62 -5.12 10.85 0.96
CA LYS A 62 -5.76 11.30 -0.28
C LYS A 62 -5.65 10.24 -1.37
N LEU A 63 -4.48 9.62 -1.51
CA LEU A 63 -4.27 8.57 -2.51
C LEU A 63 -5.20 7.38 -2.26
N CYS A 64 -5.36 6.98 -1.01
CA CYS A 64 -6.29 5.91 -0.65
C CYS A 64 -7.71 6.23 -1.15
N ARG A 65 -8.18 7.46 -0.87
CA ARG A 65 -9.50 7.89 -1.34
C ARG A 65 -9.59 7.94 -2.87
N MET A 66 -8.52 8.39 -3.53
CA MET A 66 -8.49 8.43 -4.99
C MET A 66 -8.60 7.03 -5.60
N LEU A 67 -7.88 6.07 -5.04
CA LEU A 67 -7.95 4.68 -5.50
C LEU A 67 -9.34 4.09 -5.30
N ARG A 68 -9.97 4.38 -4.16
CA ARG A 68 -11.33 3.85 -3.89
C ARG A 68 -12.39 4.41 -4.82
N LYS A 69 -12.16 5.57 -5.42
CA LYS A 69 -13.10 6.13 -6.40
C LYS A 69 -13.01 5.45 -7.76
N GLU A 70 -11.91 4.75 -8.03
CA GLU A 70 -11.76 4.03 -9.29
C GLU A 70 -12.49 2.69 -9.20
N PRO A 71 -13.40 2.39 -10.15
CA PRO A 71 -14.15 1.13 -10.10
C PRO A 71 -13.26 -0.11 -10.02
N GLU A 72 -12.09 -0.07 -10.68
CA GLU A 72 -11.15 -1.20 -10.69
C GLU A 72 -10.65 -1.54 -9.29
N PHE A 73 -10.58 -0.53 -8.38
CA PHE A 73 -9.94 -0.70 -7.07
C PHE A 73 -10.91 -0.54 -5.90
N ARG A 74 -12.21 -0.63 -6.17
CA ARG A 74 -13.21 -0.48 -5.12
C ARG A 74 -13.01 -1.48 -3.98
N ASN A 75 -12.61 -2.71 -4.32
CA ASN A 75 -12.44 -3.77 -3.34
C ASN A 75 -10.99 -4.28 -3.24
N THR A 76 -10.04 -3.67 -3.95
CA THR A 76 -8.64 -4.08 -3.89
C THR A 76 -8.09 -3.75 -2.51
N PRO A 77 -7.46 -4.71 -1.80
CA PRO A 77 -6.92 -4.42 -0.47
C PRO A 77 -5.86 -3.33 -0.48
N ILE A 78 -5.94 -2.45 0.51
CA ILE A 78 -4.96 -1.39 0.74
C ILE A 78 -4.41 -1.54 2.15
N ILE A 79 -3.10 -1.74 2.27
CA ILE A 79 -2.39 -1.81 3.54
C ILE A 79 -1.58 -0.53 3.68
N ILE A 80 -1.78 0.20 4.77
CA ILE A 80 -0.97 1.37 5.09
C ILE A 80 0.25 0.91 5.87
N VAL A 81 1.44 1.38 5.48
CA VAL A 81 2.69 1.13 6.20
C VAL A 81 3.38 2.48 6.37
N THR A 82 3.41 3.01 7.59
CA THR A 82 3.84 4.38 7.83
C THR A 82 4.51 4.53 9.19
N ALA A 83 5.32 5.58 9.36
CA ALA A 83 5.91 5.91 10.65
C ALA A 83 4.90 6.55 11.62
N LEU A 84 3.74 6.99 11.13
CA LEU A 84 2.71 7.57 11.99
C LEU A 84 2.05 6.48 12.82
N ASN A 85 2.12 6.61 14.13
CA ASN A 85 1.59 5.60 15.05
C ASN A 85 0.46 6.09 15.94
N ASP A 86 -0.06 7.29 15.69
CA ASP A 86 -1.12 7.87 16.48
C ASP A 86 -2.50 7.31 16.07
N THR A 87 -3.40 7.27 17.04
CA THR A 87 -4.74 6.71 16.85
C THR A 87 -5.53 7.47 15.78
N ASP A 88 -5.41 8.80 15.75
CA ASP A 88 -6.16 9.62 14.79
C ASP A 88 -5.77 9.31 13.36
N SER A 89 -4.48 9.16 13.07
CA SER A 89 -4.02 8.79 11.72
C SER A 89 -4.57 7.45 11.30
N ARG A 90 -4.59 6.48 12.21
CA ARG A 90 -5.13 5.15 11.94
C ARG A 90 -6.63 5.23 11.60
N ILE A 91 -7.39 5.97 12.40
CA ILE A 91 -8.82 6.13 12.17
C ILE A 91 -9.10 6.78 10.82
N VAL A 92 -8.36 7.84 10.49
CA VAL A 92 -8.54 8.54 9.21
C VAL A 92 -8.19 7.64 8.04
N ALA A 93 -7.12 6.84 8.13
CA ALA A 93 -6.72 5.93 7.07
C ALA A 93 -7.78 4.86 6.82
N ILE A 94 -8.30 4.24 7.88
CA ILE A 94 -9.37 3.24 7.74
C ILE A 94 -10.62 3.89 7.15
N GLY A 95 -10.96 5.09 7.61
CA GLY A 95 -12.08 5.85 7.05
C GLY A 95 -11.91 6.23 5.59
N ALA A 96 -10.66 6.35 5.12
CA ALA A 96 -10.35 6.63 3.71
C ALA A 96 -10.45 5.37 2.84
N GLY A 97 -10.58 4.19 3.45
CA GLY A 97 -10.76 2.94 2.75
C GLY A 97 -9.63 1.93 2.89
N ALA A 98 -8.66 2.17 3.79
CA ALA A 98 -7.59 1.21 4.04
C ALA A 98 -8.12 -0.02 4.78
N ASN A 99 -7.56 -1.18 4.46
CA ASN A 99 -7.96 -2.46 5.06
C ASN A 99 -7.10 -2.84 6.26
N ASP A 100 -5.87 -2.34 6.32
CA ASP A 100 -4.97 -2.63 7.43
C ASP A 100 -3.97 -1.50 7.59
N TYR A 101 -3.28 -1.50 8.74
CA TYR A 101 -2.39 -0.40 9.12
C TYR A 101 -1.21 -0.96 9.91
N LEU A 102 0.00 -0.82 9.37
CA LEU A 102 1.23 -1.23 10.03
C LEU A 102 2.10 -0.02 10.28
N THR A 103 2.77 0.01 11.43
CA THR A 103 3.66 1.10 11.81
C THR A 103 5.12 0.73 11.53
N LYS A 104 5.88 1.64 10.94
CA LYS A 104 7.33 1.48 10.76
C LYS A 104 8.04 1.75 12.09
N PRO A 105 9.05 0.95 12.45
CA PRO A 105 9.49 -0.25 11.77
C PRO A 105 8.50 -1.38 11.99
N PHE A 106 8.25 -2.16 10.96
CA PHE A 106 7.32 -3.29 11.04
C PHE A 106 8.09 -4.60 11.10
N ARG A 107 7.44 -5.66 11.61
CA ARG A 107 8.00 -7.00 11.58
C ARG A 107 7.60 -7.66 10.26
N LEU A 108 8.53 -8.44 9.69
CA LEU A 108 8.24 -9.13 8.42
C LEU A 108 7.06 -10.07 8.54
N ASP A 109 6.92 -10.78 9.67
CA ASP A 109 5.80 -11.68 9.87
C ASP A 109 4.46 -10.93 9.90
N GLU A 110 4.42 -9.74 10.49
CA GLU A 110 3.21 -8.90 10.46
C GLU A 110 2.82 -8.52 9.03
N LEU A 111 3.81 -8.12 8.24
CA LEU A 111 3.56 -7.74 6.84
C LEU A 111 3.05 -8.94 6.05
N TYR A 112 3.70 -10.10 6.17
CA TYR A 112 3.31 -11.29 5.42
C TYR A 112 1.92 -11.77 5.80
N VAL A 113 1.59 -11.77 7.09
CA VAL A 113 0.27 -12.16 7.56
C VAL A 113 -0.80 -11.22 7.00
N SER A 114 -0.54 -9.91 7.06
CA SER A 114 -1.49 -8.93 6.53
C SER A 114 -1.73 -9.13 5.03
N ILE A 115 -0.66 -9.31 4.25
CA ILE A 115 -0.79 -9.52 2.81
C ILE A 115 -1.61 -10.79 2.52
N LYS A 116 -1.25 -11.90 3.15
CA LYS A 116 -1.93 -13.17 2.92
C LYS A 116 -3.40 -13.12 3.32
N ASP A 117 -3.69 -12.55 4.49
CA ASP A 117 -5.07 -12.47 4.97
C ASP A 117 -5.94 -11.68 4.02
N HIS A 118 -5.44 -10.58 3.48
CA HIS A 118 -6.23 -9.73 2.61
C HIS A 118 -6.32 -10.25 1.17
N LEU A 119 -5.34 -11.00 0.70
CA LEU A 119 -5.43 -11.65 -0.61
C LEU A 119 -6.33 -12.88 -0.60
N GLU A 120 -6.36 -13.63 0.49
CA GLU A 120 -7.15 -14.84 0.59
C GLU A 120 -8.63 -14.59 0.83
N ASP A 121 -9.00 -13.41 1.29
CA ASP A 121 -10.40 -13.02 1.55
C ASP A 121 -11.16 -12.66 0.28
N LEU A 122 -10.56 -12.88 -0.88
CA LEU A 122 -11.20 -12.55 -2.16
C LEU A 122 -12.07 -13.68 -2.71
#